data_e8c87f1970ea1c10ad9e252f9969ce51
#
_entry.id   e8c87f1970ea1c10ad9e252f9969ce51
#
_cell.length_a   1.000
_cell.length_b   1.000
_cell.length_c   1.000
_cell.angle_alpha   90.00
_cell.angle_beta   90.00
_cell.angle_gamma   90.00
#
_symmetry.space_group_name_H-M   'P 1'
#
loop_
_entity.id
_entity.type
_entity.pdbx_description
1 polymer ?
#
loop_
_entity_poly.entity_id
_entity_poly.type
_entity_poly.pdbx_seq_one_letter_code
_entity_poly.pdbx_strand_id
1 'polypeptide(L)'
;MRIAIIGTGNVGGALATKWSNAGHTILLGVKDQQNFKGKNLLNNPSTSVHQVADAVSKAEVILLATPAMAAIEVAHSLGDTTGKVLIDSMNIVMGRGPAGYTNTSDALLDHTNSRDLVKCFNTTGFNNMADTTYGDQIIDAFMCGDSSKAKAVARQLALDAGFAACYDTGGNDRFALLEQFAFFWINLAMFQGQGREIAFKLLKR
;
A
#
# COMPACT_ATOMS: atom_id res chain seq x y z
N MET A 1 7.36 -9.03 -11.05
CA MET A 1 6.44 -9.69 -10.10
C MET A 1 5.00 -9.56 -10.61
N ARG A 2 4.12 -10.50 -10.22
CA ARG A 2 2.67 -10.38 -10.41
C ARG A 2 2.08 -9.80 -9.13
N ILE A 3 1.44 -8.63 -9.23
CA ILE A 3 0.96 -7.85 -8.09
C ILE A 3 -0.56 -7.69 -8.19
N ALA A 4 -1.30 -8.19 -7.22
CA ALA A 4 -2.72 -7.90 -7.07
C ALA A 4 -2.91 -6.55 -6.36
N ILE A 5 -3.72 -5.68 -6.94
CA ILE A 5 -4.09 -4.39 -6.35
C ILE A 5 -5.53 -4.48 -5.86
N ILE A 6 -5.71 -4.50 -4.55
CA ILE A 6 -7.03 -4.51 -3.91
C ILE A 6 -7.32 -3.10 -3.39
N GLY A 7 -8.19 -2.41 -4.10
CA GLY A 7 -8.44 -0.98 -3.92
C GLY A 7 -7.80 -0.15 -5.03
N THR A 8 -8.52 0.01 -6.13
CA THR A 8 -8.09 0.73 -7.34
C THR A 8 -8.36 2.25 -7.28
N GLY A 9 -8.35 2.79 -6.05
CA GLY A 9 -8.50 4.23 -5.79
C GLY A 9 -7.20 5.00 -6.03
N ASN A 10 -7.05 6.11 -5.32
CA ASN A 10 -5.92 7.03 -5.53
C ASN A 10 -4.55 6.38 -5.23
N VAL A 11 -4.40 5.75 -4.05
CA VAL A 11 -3.14 5.09 -3.65
C VAL A 11 -2.86 3.88 -4.54
N GLY A 12 -3.80 2.94 -4.62
CA GLY A 12 -3.62 1.75 -5.45
C GLY A 12 -3.42 2.08 -6.93
N GLY A 13 -4.09 3.12 -7.44
CA GLY A 13 -3.95 3.59 -8.82
C GLY A 13 -2.57 4.19 -9.11
N ALA A 14 -2.05 5.03 -8.21
CA ALA A 14 -0.70 5.60 -8.34
C ALA A 14 0.37 4.51 -8.37
N LEU A 15 0.34 3.59 -7.40
CA LEU A 15 1.30 2.49 -7.32
C LEU A 15 1.15 1.50 -8.48
N ALA A 16 -0.08 1.15 -8.88
CA ALA A 16 -0.33 0.30 -10.05
C ALA A 16 0.32 0.86 -11.32
N THR A 17 0.19 2.17 -11.56
CA THR A 17 0.80 2.83 -12.71
C THR A 17 2.33 2.81 -12.62
N LYS A 18 2.91 3.14 -11.47
CA LYS A 18 4.37 3.11 -11.28
C LYS A 18 4.93 1.71 -11.52
N TRP A 19 4.34 0.69 -10.90
CA TRP A 19 4.83 -0.68 -11.02
C TRP A 19 4.60 -1.31 -12.39
N SER A 20 3.49 -0.97 -13.06
CA SER A 20 3.27 -1.36 -14.46
C SER A 20 4.37 -0.80 -15.36
N ASN A 21 4.71 0.49 -15.21
CA ASN A 21 5.78 1.13 -15.98
C ASN A 21 7.17 0.57 -15.63
N ALA A 22 7.36 0.06 -14.42
CA ALA A 22 8.58 -0.65 -14.00
C ALA A 22 8.63 -2.12 -14.47
N GLY A 23 7.64 -2.58 -15.25
CA GLY A 23 7.62 -3.91 -15.86
C GLY A 23 6.98 -5.01 -15.01
N HIS A 24 6.24 -4.65 -13.95
CA HIS A 24 5.45 -5.62 -13.20
C HIS A 24 4.12 -5.92 -13.89
N THR A 25 3.58 -7.12 -13.67
CA THR A 25 2.22 -7.50 -14.10
C THR A 25 1.23 -7.07 -13.01
N ILE A 26 0.24 -6.27 -13.37
CA ILE A 26 -0.75 -5.72 -12.45
C ILE A 26 -2.11 -6.42 -12.64
N LEU A 27 -2.62 -6.97 -11.55
CA LEU A 27 -3.89 -7.67 -11.47
C LEU A 27 -4.84 -6.84 -10.58
N LEU A 28 -5.74 -6.07 -11.19
CA LEU A 28 -6.70 -5.26 -10.46
C LEU A 28 -7.80 -6.17 -9.91
N GLY A 29 -7.82 -6.37 -8.59
CA GLY A 29 -8.84 -7.15 -7.90
C GLY A 29 -10.03 -6.26 -7.50
N VAL A 30 -11.18 -6.44 -8.13
CA VAL A 30 -12.37 -5.60 -7.94
C VAL A 30 -13.62 -6.45 -7.69
N LYS A 31 -14.63 -5.87 -7.01
CA LYS A 31 -15.92 -6.52 -6.76
C LYS A 31 -16.78 -6.58 -8.03
N ASP A 32 -16.76 -5.51 -8.84
CA ASP A 32 -17.48 -5.40 -10.10
C ASP A 32 -16.50 -4.99 -11.21
N GLN A 33 -16.22 -5.93 -12.12
CA GLN A 33 -15.28 -5.72 -13.22
C GLN A 33 -15.82 -4.75 -14.30
N GLN A 34 -17.14 -4.58 -14.36
CA GLN A 34 -17.78 -3.67 -15.31
C GLN A 34 -17.84 -2.24 -14.78
N ASN A 35 -17.91 -2.08 -13.44
CA ASN A 35 -18.07 -0.77 -12.82
C ASN A 35 -17.18 -0.63 -11.57
N PHE A 36 -15.94 -0.16 -11.74
CA PHE A 36 -15.00 0.11 -10.66
C PHE A 36 -14.25 1.42 -10.85
N LYS A 37 -13.77 1.99 -9.75
CA LYS A 37 -12.92 3.18 -9.79
C LYS A 37 -11.55 2.79 -10.35
N GLY A 38 -10.99 3.61 -11.24
CA GLY A 38 -9.67 3.37 -11.82
C GLY A 38 -9.69 2.50 -13.09
N LYS A 39 -10.78 2.49 -13.86
CA LYS A 39 -10.85 1.81 -15.17
C LYS A 39 -9.74 2.25 -16.15
N ASN A 40 -9.30 3.50 -16.04
CA ASN A 40 -8.19 4.03 -16.84
C ASN A 40 -6.86 3.29 -16.59
N LEU A 41 -6.70 2.59 -15.47
CA LEU A 41 -5.52 1.78 -15.19
C LEU A 41 -5.35 0.63 -16.19
N LEU A 42 -6.42 0.20 -16.85
CA LEU A 42 -6.35 -0.80 -17.91
C LEU A 42 -5.58 -0.33 -19.16
N ASN A 43 -5.31 0.97 -19.28
CA ASN A 43 -4.44 1.52 -20.31
C ASN A 43 -2.95 1.34 -20.00
N ASN A 44 -2.60 0.99 -18.76
CA ASN A 44 -1.22 0.73 -18.37
C ASN A 44 -0.73 -0.60 -18.97
N PRO A 45 0.57 -0.72 -19.30
CA PRO A 45 1.14 -1.98 -19.76
C PRO A 45 0.89 -3.13 -18.76
N SER A 46 0.73 -4.35 -19.26
CA SER A 46 0.63 -5.57 -18.43
C SER A 46 -0.39 -5.49 -17.28
N THR A 47 -1.48 -4.73 -17.48
CA THR A 47 -2.54 -4.53 -16.48
C THR A 47 -3.84 -5.21 -16.93
N SER A 48 -4.47 -5.97 -16.03
CA SER A 48 -5.73 -6.68 -16.26
C SER A 48 -6.65 -6.60 -15.04
N VAL A 49 -7.96 -6.74 -15.27
CA VAL A 49 -8.98 -6.72 -14.22
C VAL A 49 -9.51 -8.13 -13.93
N HIS A 50 -9.75 -8.42 -12.66
CA HIS A 50 -10.16 -9.72 -12.14
C HIS A 50 -11.13 -9.56 -10.97
N GLN A 51 -11.87 -10.61 -10.62
CA GLN A 51 -12.47 -10.73 -9.29
C GLN A 51 -11.34 -10.78 -8.23
N VAL A 52 -11.62 -10.32 -7.00
CA VAL A 52 -10.60 -10.20 -5.94
C VAL A 52 -9.84 -11.51 -5.73
N ALA A 53 -10.53 -12.62 -5.46
CA ALA A 53 -9.90 -13.91 -5.20
C ALA A 53 -9.12 -14.45 -6.42
N ASP A 54 -9.58 -14.17 -7.66
CA ASP A 54 -8.89 -14.56 -8.87
C ASP A 54 -7.57 -13.76 -9.06
N ALA A 55 -7.60 -12.45 -8.82
CA ALA A 55 -6.39 -11.62 -8.81
C ALA A 55 -5.38 -12.13 -7.79
N VAL A 56 -5.83 -12.41 -6.57
CA VAL A 56 -5.00 -12.93 -5.48
C VAL A 56 -4.40 -14.28 -5.83
N SER A 57 -5.19 -15.22 -6.39
CA SER A 57 -4.70 -16.56 -6.73
C SER A 57 -3.49 -16.54 -7.68
N LYS A 58 -3.49 -15.59 -8.62
CA LYS A 58 -2.47 -15.42 -9.66
C LYS A 58 -1.26 -14.59 -9.21
N ALA A 59 -1.39 -13.83 -8.10
CA ALA A 59 -0.39 -12.90 -7.62
C ALA A 59 0.66 -13.56 -6.70
N GLU A 60 1.83 -12.93 -6.63
CA GLU A 60 2.89 -13.19 -5.65
C GLU A 60 2.82 -12.18 -4.50
N VAL A 61 2.39 -10.95 -4.84
CA VAL A 61 2.29 -9.81 -3.92
C VAL A 61 0.87 -9.25 -3.99
N ILE A 62 0.33 -8.84 -2.85
CA ILE A 62 -1.01 -8.27 -2.74
C ILE A 62 -0.89 -6.91 -2.06
N LEU A 63 -1.20 -5.83 -2.78
CA LEU A 63 -1.35 -4.50 -2.19
C LEU A 63 -2.79 -4.31 -1.71
N LEU A 64 -2.94 -3.90 -0.45
CA LEU A 64 -4.19 -3.56 0.19
C LEU A 64 -4.27 -2.04 0.35
N ALA A 65 -5.10 -1.38 -0.48
CA ALA A 65 -5.23 0.07 -0.58
C ALA A 65 -6.72 0.51 -0.54
N THR A 66 -7.50 -0.16 0.28
CA THR A 66 -8.93 0.11 0.53
C THR A 66 -9.10 1.04 1.75
N PRO A 67 -10.31 1.57 2.00
CA PRO A 67 -10.57 2.23 3.28
C PRO A 67 -10.35 1.27 4.47
N ALA A 68 -9.70 1.75 5.54
CA ALA A 68 -9.34 0.95 6.71
C ALA A 68 -10.53 0.21 7.35
N MET A 69 -11.71 0.82 7.37
CA MET A 69 -12.94 0.20 7.89
C MET A 69 -13.31 -1.11 7.17
N ALA A 70 -12.87 -1.29 5.93
CA ALA A 70 -13.14 -2.48 5.14
C ALA A 70 -12.08 -3.59 5.31
N ALA A 71 -11.06 -3.41 6.15
CA ALA A 71 -9.90 -4.30 6.22
C ALA A 71 -10.29 -5.77 6.47
N ILE A 72 -11.19 -6.04 7.41
CA ILE A 72 -11.65 -7.41 7.72
C ILE A 72 -12.47 -8.00 6.55
N GLU A 73 -13.42 -7.24 6.00
CA GLU A 73 -14.21 -7.69 4.84
C GLU A 73 -13.31 -8.00 3.64
N VAL A 74 -12.34 -7.12 3.40
CA VAL A 74 -11.35 -7.31 2.34
C VAL A 74 -10.51 -8.56 2.61
N ALA A 75 -9.99 -8.74 3.82
CA ALA A 75 -9.23 -9.93 4.19
C ALA A 75 -10.00 -11.23 3.87
N HIS A 76 -11.27 -11.31 4.24
CA HIS A 76 -12.13 -12.46 3.93
C HIS A 76 -12.37 -12.66 2.42
N SER A 77 -12.31 -11.61 1.61
CA SER A 77 -12.53 -11.68 0.16
C SER A 77 -11.30 -12.14 -0.63
N LEU A 78 -10.12 -12.18 -0.01
CA LEU A 78 -8.86 -12.51 -0.70
C LEU A 78 -8.76 -13.98 -1.12
N GLY A 79 -9.43 -14.89 -0.42
CA GLY A 79 -9.24 -16.33 -0.57
C GLY A 79 -7.91 -16.77 0.07
N ASP A 80 -7.24 -17.76 -0.52
CA ASP A 80 -5.99 -18.27 0.03
C ASP A 80 -4.80 -17.33 -0.24
N THR A 81 -4.22 -16.84 0.84
CA THR A 81 -3.05 -15.95 0.83
C THR A 81 -1.76 -16.65 1.27
N THR A 82 -1.78 -17.98 1.41
CA THR A 82 -0.62 -18.76 1.88
C THR A 82 0.60 -18.52 0.99
N GLY A 83 1.73 -18.15 1.60
CA GLY A 83 3.01 -17.92 0.93
C GLY A 83 3.10 -16.62 0.11
N LYS A 84 2.03 -15.82 0.04
CA LYS A 84 2.00 -14.54 -0.65
C LYS A 84 2.45 -13.40 0.28
N VAL A 85 3.02 -12.35 -0.28
CA VAL A 85 3.37 -11.14 0.45
C VAL A 85 2.17 -10.19 0.47
N LEU A 86 1.77 -9.75 1.66
CA LEU A 86 0.77 -8.71 1.87
C LEU A 86 1.45 -7.37 2.14
N ILE A 87 1.09 -6.34 1.38
CA ILE A 87 1.50 -4.96 1.62
C ILE A 87 0.28 -4.17 2.06
N ASP A 88 0.28 -3.71 3.29
CA ASP A 88 -0.78 -2.88 3.85
C ASP A 88 -0.42 -1.40 3.72
N SER A 89 -1.18 -0.68 2.89
CA SER A 89 -1.06 0.78 2.72
C SER A 89 -2.21 1.57 3.34
N MET A 90 -3.08 0.90 4.11
CA MET A 90 -4.22 1.53 4.76
C MET A 90 -3.79 2.26 6.04
N ASN A 91 -4.65 3.17 6.52
CA ASN A 91 -4.46 3.90 7.77
C ASN A 91 -5.80 4.05 8.49
N ILE A 92 -5.80 3.83 9.80
CA ILE A 92 -6.89 4.25 10.67
C ILE A 92 -6.76 5.74 10.92
N VAL A 93 -7.64 6.52 10.31
CA VAL A 93 -7.66 7.98 10.45
C VAL A 93 -8.88 8.38 11.28
N MET A 94 -8.68 9.15 12.35
CA MET A 94 -9.75 9.65 13.25
C MET A 94 -10.66 8.51 13.78
N GLY A 95 -10.08 7.39 14.17
CA GLY A 95 -10.79 6.23 14.71
C GLY A 95 -11.59 5.41 13.68
N ARG A 96 -11.48 5.73 12.39
CA ARG A 96 -12.19 5.01 11.32
C ARG A 96 -11.39 3.78 10.87
N GLY A 97 -11.46 2.73 11.66
CA GLY A 97 -10.76 1.47 11.43
C GLY A 97 -11.65 0.24 11.64
N PRO A 98 -11.09 -0.97 11.47
CA PRO A 98 -11.79 -2.21 11.74
C PRO A 98 -12.08 -2.34 13.26
N ALA A 99 -13.25 -2.83 13.59
CA ALA A 99 -13.66 -2.98 15.00
C ALA A 99 -12.71 -3.91 15.77
N GLY A 100 -12.28 -3.47 16.94
CA GLY A 100 -11.39 -4.25 17.83
C GLY A 100 -9.89 -4.11 17.53
N TYR A 101 -9.49 -3.32 16.52
CA TYR A 101 -8.09 -3.15 16.13
C TYR A 101 -7.64 -1.68 16.23
N THR A 102 -6.37 -1.49 16.59
CA THR A 102 -5.72 -0.18 16.67
C THR A 102 -4.92 0.15 15.40
N ASN A 103 -4.72 -0.81 14.52
CA ASN A 103 -4.12 -0.67 13.19
C ASN A 103 -4.71 -1.71 12.23
N THR A 104 -4.55 -1.49 10.93
CA THR A 104 -5.10 -2.38 9.90
C THR A 104 -4.29 -3.65 9.71
N SER A 105 -2.99 -3.61 9.99
CA SER A 105 -2.09 -4.76 9.75
C SER A 105 -2.37 -5.93 10.69
N ASP A 106 -2.67 -5.66 11.98
CA ASP A 106 -3.07 -6.71 12.91
C ASP A 106 -4.38 -7.38 12.47
N ALA A 107 -5.36 -6.58 12.03
CA ALA A 107 -6.60 -7.12 11.47
C ALA A 107 -6.35 -8.03 10.27
N LEU A 108 -5.43 -7.66 9.37
CA LEU A 108 -5.07 -8.49 8.22
C LEU A 108 -4.37 -9.78 8.63
N LEU A 109 -3.46 -9.75 9.61
CA LEU A 109 -2.77 -10.93 10.11
C LEU A 109 -3.74 -11.92 10.78
N ASP A 110 -4.75 -11.44 11.48
CA ASP A 110 -5.74 -12.28 12.14
C ASP A 110 -6.75 -12.91 11.17
N HIS A 111 -7.03 -12.22 10.06
CA HIS A 111 -8.07 -12.61 9.10
C HIS A 111 -7.54 -13.13 7.76
N THR A 112 -6.23 -13.39 7.63
CA THR A 112 -5.61 -13.99 6.43
C THR A 112 -4.68 -15.14 6.80
N ASN A 113 -4.32 -15.96 5.80
CA ASN A 113 -3.42 -17.11 5.99
C ASN A 113 -1.94 -16.74 5.82
N SER A 114 -1.62 -15.57 5.25
CA SER A 114 -0.23 -15.14 5.11
C SER A 114 0.34 -14.61 6.43
N ARG A 115 1.60 -14.93 6.68
CA ARG A 115 2.43 -14.32 7.74
C ARG A 115 3.48 -13.36 7.18
N ASP A 116 3.59 -13.29 5.84
CA ASP A 116 4.46 -12.37 5.13
C ASP A 116 3.77 -11.03 4.91
N LEU A 117 3.58 -10.24 5.98
CA LEU A 117 2.95 -8.92 5.92
C LEU A 117 3.97 -7.82 6.21
N VAL A 118 3.84 -6.72 5.49
CA VAL A 118 4.58 -5.47 5.71
C VAL A 118 3.63 -4.28 5.57
N LYS A 119 3.69 -3.34 6.50
CA LYS A 119 3.05 -2.04 6.35
C LYS A 119 3.98 -1.10 5.61
N CYS A 120 3.51 -0.57 4.46
CA CYS A 120 4.31 0.31 3.60
C CYS A 120 3.39 1.15 2.70
N PHE A 121 3.93 2.22 2.11
CA PHE A 121 3.21 3.14 1.21
C PHE A 121 2.01 3.85 1.87
N ASN A 122 2.03 4.00 3.18
CA ASN A 122 0.96 4.61 3.95
C ASN A 122 1.29 6.00 4.50
N THR A 123 2.56 6.45 4.42
CA THR A 123 3.08 7.62 5.15
C THR A 123 3.11 8.91 4.35
N THR A 124 2.60 8.92 3.13
CA THR A 124 2.52 10.10 2.25
C THR A 124 1.27 10.08 1.38
N GLY A 125 0.96 11.19 0.73
CA GLY A 125 -0.17 11.29 -0.21
C GLY A 125 0.05 10.53 -1.51
N PHE A 126 -1.03 10.12 -2.17
CA PHE A 126 -0.96 9.42 -3.45
C PHE A 126 -0.33 10.25 -4.58
N ASN A 127 -0.44 11.59 -4.52
CA ASN A 127 0.23 12.50 -5.44
C ASN A 127 1.76 12.35 -5.34
N ASN A 128 2.29 12.19 -4.13
CA ASN A 128 3.72 11.97 -3.87
C ASN A 128 4.18 10.55 -4.28
N MET A 129 3.27 9.58 -4.35
CA MET A 129 3.55 8.25 -4.92
C MET A 129 3.57 8.31 -6.45
N ALA A 130 2.74 9.16 -7.06
CA ALA A 130 2.70 9.38 -8.50
C ALA A 130 3.94 10.16 -8.99
N ASP A 131 4.42 11.13 -8.23
CA ASP A 131 5.67 11.85 -8.45
C ASP A 131 6.43 11.98 -7.12
N THR A 132 7.56 11.29 -7.03
CA THR A 132 8.42 11.26 -5.85
C THR A 132 9.48 12.36 -5.84
N THR A 133 9.48 13.26 -6.84
CA THR A 133 10.52 14.25 -7.07
C THR A 133 10.15 15.60 -6.45
N TYR A 134 11.08 16.18 -5.69
CA TYR A 134 10.97 17.49 -5.06
C TYR A 134 12.23 18.31 -5.38
N GLY A 135 12.22 19.00 -6.51
CA GLY A 135 13.41 19.67 -7.02
C GLY A 135 14.52 18.66 -7.31
N ASP A 136 15.65 18.79 -6.64
CA ASP A 136 16.79 17.88 -6.71
C ASP A 136 16.73 16.72 -5.71
N GLN A 137 15.68 16.65 -4.89
CA GLN A 137 15.47 15.62 -3.89
C GLN A 137 14.43 14.58 -4.36
N ILE A 138 14.65 13.33 -4.00
CA ILE A 138 13.66 12.25 -4.13
C ILE A 138 13.28 11.80 -2.73
N ILE A 139 12.00 11.69 -2.45
CA ILE A 139 11.46 11.34 -1.14
C ILE A 139 11.69 9.88 -0.77
N ASP A 140 11.55 9.57 0.52
CA ASP A 140 11.71 8.22 1.05
C ASP A 140 10.37 7.57 1.41
N ALA A 141 10.32 6.25 1.31
CA ALA A 141 9.28 5.41 1.89
C ALA A 141 9.71 4.87 3.25
N PHE A 142 8.72 4.45 4.06
CA PHE A 142 8.94 3.83 5.36
C PHE A 142 8.12 2.55 5.46
N MET A 143 8.66 1.53 6.14
CA MET A 143 7.99 0.25 6.32
C MET A 143 8.23 -0.34 7.70
N CYS A 144 7.34 -1.22 8.14
CA CYS A 144 7.55 -2.08 9.33
C CYS A 144 6.84 -3.43 9.14
N GLY A 145 7.29 -4.41 9.92
CA GLY A 145 6.78 -5.78 9.92
C GLY A 145 7.86 -6.77 10.34
N ASP A 146 7.48 -7.99 10.73
CA ASP A 146 8.44 -9.01 11.15
C ASP A 146 9.00 -9.82 9.97
N SER A 147 8.25 -9.95 8.87
CA SER A 147 8.68 -10.73 7.72
C SER A 147 9.81 -10.06 6.93
N SER A 148 11.01 -10.63 6.99
CA SER A 148 12.15 -10.20 6.18
C SER A 148 11.88 -10.33 4.68
N LYS A 149 11.12 -11.35 4.26
CA LYS A 149 10.68 -11.55 2.87
C LYS A 149 9.78 -10.41 2.43
N ALA A 150 8.75 -10.06 3.21
CA ALA A 150 7.83 -8.98 2.87
C ALA A 150 8.54 -7.62 2.83
N LYS A 151 9.44 -7.35 3.76
CA LYS A 151 10.28 -6.14 3.77
C LYS A 151 11.18 -6.04 2.53
N ALA A 152 11.80 -7.13 2.11
CA ALA A 152 12.63 -7.14 0.91
C ALA A 152 11.82 -6.81 -0.35
N VAL A 153 10.62 -7.39 -0.48
CA VAL A 153 9.69 -7.10 -1.57
C VAL A 153 9.22 -5.65 -1.53
N ALA A 154 8.81 -5.14 -0.37
CA ALA A 154 8.35 -3.76 -0.24
C ALA A 154 9.47 -2.75 -0.57
N ARG A 155 10.72 -3.03 -0.16
CA ARG A 155 11.88 -2.19 -0.50
C ARG A 155 12.11 -2.13 -2.01
N GLN A 156 12.07 -3.28 -2.70
CA GLN A 156 12.22 -3.30 -4.16
C GLN A 156 11.10 -2.52 -4.84
N LEU A 157 9.85 -2.73 -4.43
CA LEU A 157 8.68 -2.05 -5.00
C LEU A 157 8.68 -0.53 -4.69
N ALA A 158 9.28 -0.09 -3.59
CA ALA A 158 9.46 1.32 -3.32
C ALA A 158 10.46 1.96 -4.30
N LEU A 159 11.59 1.31 -4.56
CA LEU A 159 12.56 1.76 -5.56
C LEU A 159 11.94 1.78 -6.97
N ASP A 160 11.19 0.73 -7.32
CA ASP A 160 10.51 0.63 -8.62
C ASP A 160 9.39 1.69 -8.78
N ALA A 161 8.81 2.17 -7.67
CA ALA A 161 7.87 3.30 -7.67
C ALA A 161 8.58 4.66 -7.73
N GLY A 162 9.91 4.71 -7.63
CA GLY A 162 10.73 5.91 -7.74
C GLY A 162 11.12 6.56 -6.41
N PHE A 163 10.86 5.94 -5.26
CA PHE A 163 11.36 6.44 -3.98
C PHE A 163 12.90 6.29 -3.90
N ALA A 164 13.59 7.22 -3.22
CA ALA A 164 15.03 7.17 -3.05
C ALA A 164 15.48 5.99 -2.16
N ALA A 165 14.70 5.71 -1.13
CA ALA A 165 14.93 4.63 -0.19
C ALA A 165 13.62 4.16 0.44
N CYS A 166 13.63 2.95 1.06
CA CYS A 166 12.56 2.47 1.92
C CYS A 166 13.15 2.04 3.26
N TYR A 167 12.93 2.85 4.28
CA TYR A 167 13.51 2.64 5.61
C TYR A 167 12.65 1.71 6.46
N ASP A 168 13.31 0.73 7.06
CA ASP A 168 12.72 -0.19 8.02
C ASP A 168 12.63 0.48 9.40
N THR A 169 11.43 0.57 9.94
CA THR A 169 11.15 1.19 11.24
C THR A 169 10.91 0.18 12.36
N GLY A 170 11.05 -1.12 12.09
CA GLY A 170 10.95 -2.18 13.10
C GLY A 170 9.98 -3.31 12.75
N GLY A 171 9.56 -4.03 13.76
CA GLY A 171 8.68 -5.19 13.65
C GLY A 171 7.18 -4.84 13.58
N ASN A 172 6.34 -5.88 13.80
CA ASN A 172 4.89 -5.75 13.84
C ASN A 172 4.42 -4.79 14.95
N ASP A 173 5.16 -4.69 16.04
CA ASP A 173 4.93 -3.75 17.14
C ASP A 173 5.00 -2.27 16.73
N ARG A 174 5.40 -1.97 15.49
CA ARG A 174 5.48 -0.62 14.92
C ARG A 174 4.34 -0.28 13.95
N PHE A 175 3.38 -1.16 13.71
CA PHE A 175 2.26 -0.86 12.82
C PHE A 175 1.50 0.40 13.24
N ALA A 176 1.13 0.50 14.50
CA ALA A 176 0.43 1.69 15.02
C ALA A 176 1.30 2.96 14.94
N LEU A 177 2.62 2.86 15.20
CA LEU A 177 3.55 3.99 15.06
C LEU A 177 3.58 4.51 13.62
N LEU A 178 3.60 3.61 12.63
CA LEU A 178 3.66 4.02 11.23
C LEU A 178 2.33 4.65 10.76
N GLU A 179 1.19 4.22 11.31
CA GLU A 179 -0.09 4.90 11.10
C GLU A 179 -0.15 6.27 11.78
N GLN A 180 0.46 6.44 12.95
CA GLN A 180 0.59 7.75 13.61
C GLN A 180 1.47 8.70 12.79
N PHE A 181 2.55 8.20 12.20
CA PHE A 181 3.39 8.98 11.30
C PHE A 181 2.62 9.41 10.04
N ALA A 182 1.80 8.52 9.48
CA ALA A 182 0.89 8.88 8.41
C ALA A 182 -0.13 9.96 8.83
N PHE A 183 -0.68 9.85 10.03
CA PHE A 183 -1.60 10.86 10.55
C PHE A 183 -0.90 12.21 10.80
N PHE A 184 0.36 12.20 11.19
CA PHE A 184 1.16 13.44 11.28
C PHE A 184 1.26 14.14 9.91
N TRP A 185 1.54 13.39 8.84
CA TRP A 185 1.53 13.93 7.48
C TRP A 185 0.15 14.50 7.12
N ILE A 186 -0.93 13.75 7.38
CA ILE A 186 -2.32 14.19 7.13
C ILE A 186 -2.62 15.49 7.90
N ASN A 187 -2.18 15.58 9.17
CA ASN A 187 -2.37 16.77 9.98
C ASN A 187 -1.70 17.99 9.34
N LEU A 188 -0.45 17.89 8.95
CA LEU A 188 0.26 18.99 8.27
C LEU A 188 -0.43 19.37 6.96
N ALA A 189 -0.71 18.38 6.11
CA ALA A 189 -1.24 18.62 4.78
C ALA A 189 -2.65 19.19 4.76
N MET A 190 -3.54 18.64 5.62
CA MET A 190 -4.97 18.89 5.53
C MET A 190 -5.49 19.85 6.62
N PHE A 191 -4.94 19.76 7.84
CA PHE A 191 -5.45 20.54 8.97
C PHE A 191 -4.61 21.78 9.25
N GLN A 192 -3.29 21.73 8.97
CA GLN A 192 -2.39 22.88 9.15
C GLN A 192 -2.14 23.67 7.86
N GLY A 193 -2.83 23.33 6.76
CA GLY A 193 -2.82 24.11 5.53
C GLY A 193 -1.53 24.05 4.71
N GLN A 194 -0.61 23.08 5.00
CA GLN A 194 0.63 22.95 4.22
C GLN A 194 0.40 22.40 2.80
N GLY A 195 -0.83 21.93 2.51
CA GLY A 195 -1.16 21.30 1.24
C GLY A 195 -0.59 19.89 1.11
N ARG A 196 -0.90 19.24 0.00
CA ARG A 196 -0.55 17.82 -0.20
C ARG A 196 0.83 17.62 -0.82
N GLU A 197 1.45 18.68 -1.33
CA GLU A 197 2.78 18.69 -1.92
C GLU A 197 3.87 18.83 -0.85
N ILE A 198 3.79 17.98 0.20
CA ILE A 198 4.78 17.83 1.27
C ILE A 198 5.13 16.37 1.44
N ALA A 199 6.38 16.06 1.75
CA ALA A 199 6.84 14.70 1.97
C ALA A 199 7.99 14.65 2.98
N PHE A 200 8.42 13.45 3.34
CA PHE A 200 9.51 13.23 4.27
C PHE A 200 10.71 12.60 3.59
N LYS A 201 11.88 13.04 4.02
CA LYS A 201 13.18 12.48 3.65
C LYS A 201 14.06 12.31 4.87
N LEU A 202 14.69 11.15 5.00
CA LEU A 202 15.65 10.89 6.07
C LEU A 202 17.03 11.38 5.64
N LEU A 203 17.50 12.46 6.25
CA LEU A 203 18.84 12.96 6.05
C LEU A 203 19.82 12.31 7.03
N LYS A 204 21.02 11.94 6.55
CA LYS A 204 22.13 11.42 7.36
C LYS A 204 23.36 12.29 7.14
N ARG A 205 24.18 12.44 8.18
CA ARG A 205 25.50 13.08 8.11
C ARG A 205 26.58 12.02 7.90
#